data_0ac36561536d010152fa9d3331e5c2d7
#
_entry.id   0ac36561536d010152fa9d3331e5c2d7
#
_cell.length_a   1.000
_cell.length_b   1.000
_cell.length_c   1.000
_cell.angle_alpha   90.00
_cell.angle_beta   90.00
_cell.angle_gamma   90.00
#
_symmetry.space_group_name_H-M   'P 1'
#
loop_
_entity.id
_entity.type
_entity.pdbx_description
1 polymer ?
#
loop_
_entity_poly.entity_id
_entity_poly.type
_entity_poly.pdbx_seq_one_letter_code
_entity_poly.pdbx_strand_id
1 'polypeptide(L)'
;MERLIALDVETTGLEISEGHRIIEIGAVEILNREITSNEFQRYIQPNRKVGESVNIHGITDKFLINKPQFDQISDDLLSFI
;
A
#
# COMPACT_ATOMS: atom_id res chain seq x y z
N MET A 1 -18.29 -9.77 18.18
CA MET A 1 -17.04 -10.16 17.50
C MET A 1 -16.25 -8.93 17.19
N GLU A 2 -14.98 -8.91 17.57
CA GLU A 2 -14.09 -7.78 17.27
C GLU A 2 -13.29 -8.06 16.01
N ARG A 3 -13.34 -7.12 15.06
CA ARG A 3 -12.55 -7.21 13.84
C ARG A 3 -11.70 -5.95 13.69
N LEU A 4 -10.41 -6.14 13.59
CA LEU A 4 -9.46 -5.05 13.37
C LEU A 4 -8.70 -5.29 12.07
N ILE A 5 -8.26 -4.20 11.46
CA ILE A 5 -7.38 -4.24 10.30
C ILE A 5 -6.09 -3.53 10.67
N ALA A 6 -4.98 -4.26 10.60
CA ALA A 6 -3.65 -3.65 10.72
C ALA A 6 -3.17 -3.34 9.32
N LEU A 7 -2.90 -2.06 9.06
CA LEU A 7 -2.58 -1.58 7.73
C LEU A 7 -1.25 -0.82 7.75
N ASP A 8 -0.41 -1.09 6.75
CA ASP A 8 0.86 -0.40 6.58
C ASP A 8 1.02 0.01 5.12
N VAL A 9 1.72 1.09 4.86
CA VAL A 9 1.95 1.61 3.52
C VAL A 9 3.41 1.96 3.32
N GLU A 10 3.86 1.85 2.06
CA GLU A 10 5.10 2.45 1.59
C GLU A 10 4.74 3.57 0.61
N THR A 11 5.50 4.66 0.63
CA THR A 11 5.22 5.84 -0.18
C THR A 11 6.49 6.34 -0.86
N THR A 12 6.31 7.30 -1.79
CA THR A 12 7.45 7.96 -2.43
C THR A 12 8.13 8.97 -1.50
N GLY A 13 7.50 9.36 -0.40
CA GLY A 13 8.07 10.29 0.58
C GLY A 13 7.06 10.63 1.65
N LEU A 14 7.48 11.42 2.64
CA LEU A 14 6.69 11.70 3.84
C LEU A 14 5.73 12.88 3.69
N GLU A 15 6.06 13.86 2.84
CA GLU A 15 5.28 15.09 2.74
C GLU A 15 4.25 15.02 1.63
N ILE A 16 2.98 14.91 2.01
CA ILE A 16 1.86 14.89 1.04
C ILE A 16 1.85 16.17 0.19
N SER A 17 2.21 17.31 0.78
CA SER A 17 2.24 18.59 0.07
C SER A 17 3.25 18.62 -1.08
N GLU A 18 4.21 17.70 -1.09
CA GLU A 18 5.18 17.55 -2.19
C GLU A 18 4.68 16.57 -3.26
N GLY A 19 3.43 16.14 -3.18
CA GLY A 19 2.85 15.22 -4.15
C GLY A 19 3.28 13.78 -3.99
N HIS A 20 3.77 13.39 -2.81
CA HIS A 20 4.13 12.00 -2.56
C HIS A 20 2.90 11.10 -2.51
N ARG A 21 3.09 9.87 -2.99
CA ARG A 21 2.00 8.93 -3.20
C ARG A 21 2.34 7.55 -2.66
N ILE A 22 1.29 6.79 -2.36
CA ILE A 22 1.41 5.40 -1.90
C ILE A 22 1.86 4.52 -3.07
N ILE A 23 2.81 3.61 -2.79
CA ILE A 23 3.32 2.64 -3.76
C ILE A 23 3.12 1.19 -3.32
N GLU A 24 2.82 0.97 -2.06
CA GLU A 24 2.45 -0.36 -1.56
C GLU A 24 1.48 -0.22 -0.40
N ILE A 25 0.50 -1.12 -0.34
CA ILE A 25 -0.40 -1.26 0.79
C ILE A 25 -0.37 -2.72 1.23
N GLY A 26 -0.15 -2.93 2.52
CA GLY A 26 -0.28 -4.25 3.14
C GLY A 26 -1.26 -4.17 4.30
N ALA A 27 -2.16 -5.14 4.41
CA ALA A 27 -3.13 -5.17 5.49
C ALA A 27 -3.42 -6.62 5.91
N VAL A 28 -3.64 -6.83 7.20
CA VAL A 28 -4.04 -8.12 7.74
C VAL A 28 -5.28 -7.97 8.60
N GLU A 29 -6.10 -9.00 8.60
CA GLU A 29 -7.29 -9.06 9.45
C GLU A 29 -6.96 -9.68 10.80
N ILE A 30 -7.48 -9.08 11.86
CA ILE A 30 -7.38 -9.59 13.22
C ILE A 30 -8.80 -9.78 13.74
N LEU A 31 -9.15 -11.03 14.06
CA LEU A 31 -10.44 -11.36 14.66
C LEU A 31 -10.22 -11.88 16.07
N ASN A 32 -10.94 -11.28 17.03
CA ASN A 32 -10.88 -11.71 18.43
C ASN A 32 -9.43 -11.86 18.93
N ARG A 33 -8.57 -10.89 18.55
CA ARG A 33 -7.15 -10.80 18.96
C ARG A 33 -6.22 -11.81 18.28
N GLU A 34 -6.68 -12.45 17.20
CA GLU A 34 -5.86 -13.38 16.43
C GLU A 34 -5.77 -12.96 14.98
N ILE A 35 -4.58 -13.03 14.40
CA ILE A 35 -4.37 -12.76 12.98
C ILE A 35 -4.97 -13.92 12.18
N THR A 36 -5.83 -13.59 11.22
CA THR A 36 -6.43 -14.59 10.34
C THR A 36 -5.59 -14.78 9.07
N SER A 37 -6.04 -15.66 8.19
CA SER A 37 -5.40 -15.83 6.89
C SER A 37 -5.85 -14.78 5.86
N ASN A 38 -6.82 -13.93 6.20
CA ASN A 38 -7.26 -12.88 5.31
C ASN A 38 -6.27 -11.72 5.30
N GLU A 39 -5.67 -11.47 4.15
CA GLU A 39 -4.72 -10.38 3.99
C GLU A 39 -4.91 -9.71 2.64
N PHE A 40 -4.45 -8.47 2.55
CA PHE A 40 -4.50 -7.66 1.35
C PHE A 40 -3.12 -7.10 1.10
N GLN A 41 -2.66 -7.17 -0.14
CA GLN A 41 -1.38 -6.58 -0.51
C GLN A 41 -1.42 -6.15 -1.97
N ARG A 42 -1.05 -4.91 -2.25
CA ARG A 42 -0.97 -4.37 -3.60
C ARG A 42 0.23 -3.43 -3.74
N TYR A 43 0.90 -3.53 -4.87
CA TYR A 43 1.83 -2.51 -5.33
C TYR A 43 1.09 -1.56 -6.27
N ILE A 44 1.47 -0.30 -6.24
CA ILE A 44 0.72 0.76 -6.92
C ILE A 44 1.67 1.61 -7.75
N GLN A 45 1.28 1.89 -9.01
CA GLN A 45 1.99 2.84 -9.85
C GLN A 45 1.63 4.25 -9.42
N PRO A 46 2.61 5.05 -8.90
CA PRO A 46 2.30 6.37 -8.37
C PRO A 46 2.23 7.48 -9.42
N ASN A 47 2.56 7.19 -10.69
CA ASN A 47 2.67 8.16 -11.76
C ASN A 47 3.68 9.27 -11.44
N ARG A 48 4.72 8.93 -10.70
CA ARG A 48 5.87 9.79 -10.42
C ARG A 48 7.05 8.90 -10.07
N LYS A 49 8.24 9.48 -10.06
CA LYS A 49 9.43 8.73 -9.66
C LYS A 49 9.42 8.46 -8.16
N VAL A 50 9.89 7.28 -7.77
CA VAL A 50 10.03 6.88 -6.37
C VAL A 50 11.06 7.76 -5.66
N GLY A 51 12.14 8.14 -6.35
CA GLY A 51 13.15 9.03 -5.80
C GLY A 51 13.96 8.36 -4.69
N GLU A 52 14.34 9.15 -3.70
CA GLU A 52 15.21 8.69 -2.61
C GLU A 52 14.56 7.67 -1.68
N SER A 53 13.24 7.58 -1.68
CA SER A 53 12.54 6.62 -0.82
C SER A 53 12.94 5.18 -1.13
N VAL A 54 13.46 4.90 -2.33
CA VAL A 54 13.97 3.58 -2.69
C VAL A 54 15.04 3.10 -1.71
N ASN A 55 15.78 4.01 -1.10
CA ASN A 55 16.81 3.66 -0.12
C ASN A 55 16.25 3.10 1.18
N ILE A 56 14.95 3.30 1.42
CA ILE A 56 14.27 2.82 2.61
C ILE A 56 13.55 1.51 2.33
N HIS A 57 12.71 1.45 1.28
CA HIS A 57 11.85 0.29 1.02
C HIS A 57 12.33 -0.60 -0.13
N GLY A 58 13.30 -0.14 -0.94
CA GLY A 58 13.84 -0.94 -2.04
C GLY A 58 12.94 -1.10 -3.25
N ILE A 59 11.79 -0.44 -3.29
CA ILE A 59 10.83 -0.54 -4.40
C ILE A 59 11.24 0.45 -5.48
N THR A 60 11.57 -0.06 -6.68
CA THR A 60 12.11 0.75 -7.77
C THR A 60 11.04 1.20 -8.75
N ASP A 61 11.33 2.25 -9.52
CA ASP A 61 10.46 2.68 -10.62
C ASP A 61 10.21 1.55 -11.61
N LYS A 62 11.26 0.80 -11.94
CA LYS A 62 11.16 -0.33 -12.88
C LYS A 62 10.19 -1.40 -12.39
N PHE A 63 10.23 -1.70 -11.10
CA PHE A 63 9.31 -2.69 -10.51
C PHE A 63 7.85 -2.24 -10.65
N LEU A 64 7.60 -0.94 -10.53
CA LEU A 64 6.24 -0.40 -10.52
C LEU A 64 5.67 -0.12 -11.91
N ILE A 65 6.44 -0.30 -12.98
CA ILE A 65 6.04 0.12 -14.33
C ILE A 65 4.68 -0.42 -14.77
N ASN A 66 4.38 -1.69 -14.44
CA ASN A 66 3.15 -2.36 -14.85
C ASN A 66 2.14 -2.51 -13.72
N LYS A 67 2.34 -1.81 -12.61
CA LYS A 67 1.42 -1.93 -11.47
C LYS A 67 0.21 -1.03 -11.68
N PRO A 68 -0.95 -1.41 -11.12
CA PRO A 68 -2.15 -0.59 -11.26
C PRO A 68 -2.02 0.72 -10.49
N GLN A 69 -2.79 1.71 -10.90
CA GLN A 69 -2.90 2.97 -10.17
C GLN A 69 -3.84 2.79 -8.98
N PHE A 70 -3.79 3.71 -8.03
CA PHE A 70 -4.56 3.60 -6.80
C PHE A 70 -6.06 3.48 -7.05
N ASP A 71 -6.59 4.25 -7.98
CA ASP A 71 -8.02 4.22 -8.29
C ASP A 71 -8.48 2.86 -8.84
N GLN A 72 -7.57 2.07 -9.39
CA GLN A 72 -7.89 0.74 -9.90
C GLN A 72 -7.96 -0.31 -8.80
N ILE A 73 -7.38 -0.07 -7.62
CA ILE A 73 -7.38 -1.03 -6.51
C ILE A 73 -8.23 -0.57 -5.32
N SER A 74 -8.73 0.67 -5.36
CA SER A 74 -9.41 1.25 -4.21
C SER A 74 -10.68 0.50 -3.83
N ASP A 75 -11.44 -0.01 -4.80
CA ASP A 75 -12.65 -0.78 -4.50
C ASP A 75 -12.31 -2.10 -3.79
N ASP A 76 -11.22 -2.75 -4.21
CA ASP A 76 -10.76 -3.98 -3.55
C ASP A 76 -10.34 -3.70 -2.12
N LEU A 77 -9.65 -2.58 -1.89
CA LEU A 77 -9.26 -2.16 -0.55
C LEU A 77 -10.48 -1.90 0.33
N LEU A 78 -11.46 -1.17 -0.19
CA LEU A 78 -12.69 -0.88 0.56
C LEU A 78 -13.44 -2.16 0.89
N SER A 79 -13.44 -3.13 -0.02
CA SER A 79 -14.09 -4.43 0.23
C SER A 79 -13.37 -5.23 1.31
N PHE A 80 -12.05 -5.07 1.42
CA PHE A 80 -11.28 -5.77 2.45
C PHE A 80 -11.50 -5.18 3.83
N ILE A 81 -11.46 -3.86 3.91
CA ILE A 81 -11.61 -3.19 5.21
C ILE A 81 -13.07 -3.05 5.59
#